data_cfe09f9ea4ca89045cae17870d74468b
#
_entry.id   cfe09f9ea4ca89045cae17870d74468b
#
_cell.length_a   1.000
_cell.length_b   1.000
_cell.length_c   1.000
_cell.angle_alpha   90.00
_cell.angle_beta   90.00
_cell.angle_gamma   90.00
#
_symmetry.space_group_name_H-M   'P 1'
#
loop_
_entity.id
_entity.type
_entity.pdbx_description
1 polymer ?
#
loop_
_entity_poly.entity_id
_entity_poly.type
_entity_poly.pdbx_seq_one_letter_code
_entity_poly.pdbx_strand_id
1 'polypeptide(L)'
;DLSEPFSNHLCEHLKQNEKQITSSNSKFLNSLKKFNEGKIKLEERNEITKKLGFVNVIDAFHEVNGKTIPKRFFIDERKDSGGIRLTNHFYDLFELQESENFLNEVEARWRLVETAWKLGVAVKLVQVEHDSVGEQFFINTKLGRINVTSSKNALNGYQKSKCFFCFDYISIVKRSLKLCNVDHFFPDTLKSKDFPGYVDGIWNLVLACKECNRGEGGKFAKVPSLKLLERLYKRNEYFCSSHHPLRETIMSQTGQTKEQRTKFLQKCYNSAKKKLIHNWDVEPKGTST
;
A
#
# COMPACT_ATOMS: atom_id res chain seq x y z
N ASP A 1 12.18 -15.64 19.50
CA ASP A 1 13.17 -15.80 18.42
C ASP A 1 12.52 -15.46 17.06
N LEU A 2 13.10 -14.50 16.32
CA LEU A 2 12.59 -14.07 15.03
C LEU A 2 13.01 -14.97 13.86
N SER A 3 13.97 -15.88 14.06
CA SER A 3 14.54 -16.68 12.97
C SER A 3 13.54 -17.65 12.37
N GLU A 4 12.71 -18.27 13.18
CA GLU A 4 11.72 -19.25 12.72
C GLU A 4 10.57 -18.61 11.92
N PRO A 5 9.82 -17.60 12.42
CA PRO A 5 8.75 -17.00 11.63
C PRO A 5 9.27 -16.32 10.35
N PHE A 6 10.45 -15.68 10.41
CA PHE A 6 11.07 -15.06 9.25
C PHE A 6 11.44 -16.08 8.17
N SER A 7 12.10 -17.18 8.57
CA SER A 7 12.49 -18.22 7.62
C SER A 7 11.30 -19.04 7.11
N ASN A 8 10.25 -19.25 7.92
CA ASN A 8 9.01 -19.89 7.47
C ASN A 8 8.37 -19.08 6.33
N HIS A 9 8.22 -17.75 6.51
CA HIS A 9 7.67 -16.88 5.48
C HIS A 9 8.48 -16.96 4.17
N LEU A 10 9.81 -16.87 4.25
CA LEU A 10 10.67 -16.98 3.07
C LEU A 10 10.65 -18.36 2.43
N CYS A 11 10.55 -19.44 3.21
CA CYS A 11 10.42 -20.80 2.68
C CYS A 11 9.14 -20.95 1.86
N GLU A 12 8.00 -20.45 2.36
CA GLU A 12 6.74 -20.47 1.61
C GLU A 12 6.82 -19.61 0.34
N HIS A 13 7.43 -18.43 0.43
CA HIS A 13 7.66 -17.58 -0.74
C HIS A 13 8.49 -18.31 -1.81
N LEU A 14 9.57 -18.97 -1.43
CA LEU A 14 10.44 -19.70 -2.35
C LEU A 14 9.78 -20.92 -3.01
N LYS A 15 8.76 -21.55 -2.38
CA LYS A 15 7.95 -22.59 -3.01
C LYS A 15 7.11 -22.05 -4.17
N GLN A 16 6.65 -20.80 -4.04
CA GLN A 16 5.79 -20.15 -5.03
C GLN A 16 6.58 -19.43 -6.13
N ASN A 17 7.76 -18.90 -5.79
CA ASN A 17 8.58 -18.05 -6.66
C ASN A 17 10.05 -18.46 -6.57
N GLU A 18 10.54 -19.21 -7.56
CA GLU A 18 11.95 -19.62 -7.63
C GLU A 18 12.92 -18.45 -7.89
N LYS A 19 12.43 -17.30 -8.37
CA LYS A 19 13.25 -16.17 -8.79
C LYS A 19 13.07 -14.97 -7.88
N GLN A 20 14.02 -14.73 -6.99
CA GLN A 20 14.26 -13.38 -6.48
C GLN A 20 15.18 -12.65 -7.44
N ILE A 21 14.74 -11.48 -7.92
CA ILE A 21 15.45 -10.68 -8.93
C ILE A 21 16.81 -10.15 -8.41
N THR A 22 16.96 -9.97 -7.09
CA THR A 22 18.09 -9.26 -6.49
C THR A 22 19.23 -10.13 -5.95
N SER A 23 19.07 -11.45 -5.84
CA SER A 23 20.08 -12.28 -5.16
C SER A 23 19.99 -13.77 -5.51
N SER A 24 20.17 -14.10 -6.80
CA SER A 24 20.10 -15.48 -7.29
C SER A 24 21.11 -16.44 -6.62
N ASN A 25 22.23 -15.92 -6.10
CA ASN A 25 23.32 -16.72 -5.50
C ASN A 25 23.44 -16.54 -3.97
N SER A 26 22.42 -16.08 -3.28
CA SER A 26 22.46 -15.90 -1.83
C SER A 26 22.65 -17.25 -1.13
N LYS A 27 23.71 -17.37 -0.31
CA LYS A 27 23.94 -18.55 0.55
C LYS A 27 22.74 -18.82 1.48
N PHE A 28 22.13 -17.74 1.97
CA PHE A 28 20.94 -17.82 2.83
C PHE A 28 19.75 -18.42 2.08
N LEU A 29 19.40 -17.88 0.90
CA LEU A 29 18.27 -18.39 0.12
C LEU A 29 18.48 -19.83 -0.36
N ASN A 30 19.73 -20.18 -0.70
CA ASN A 30 20.08 -21.56 -1.05
C ASN A 30 19.89 -22.53 0.12
N SER A 31 20.13 -22.09 1.35
CA SER A 31 19.86 -22.92 2.53
C SER A 31 18.34 -23.13 2.76
N LEU A 32 17.53 -22.09 2.53
CA LEU A 32 16.07 -22.22 2.61
C LEU A 32 15.50 -23.18 1.54
N LYS A 33 16.06 -23.13 0.32
CA LYS A 33 15.71 -24.12 -0.74
C LYS A 33 16.05 -25.55 -0.30
N LYS A 34 17.25 -25.78 0.27
CA LYS A 34 17.64 -27.07 0.83
C LYS A 34 16.69 -27.55 1.93
N PHE A 35 16.20 -26.63 2.77
CA PHE A 35 15.19 -26.96 3.77
C PHE A 35 13.86 -27.39 3.12
N ASN A 36 13.38 -26.65 2.13
CA ASN A 36 12.17 -27.00 1.36
C ASN A 36 12.30 -28.37 0.65
N GLU A 37 13.51 -28.74 0.27
CA GLU A 37 13.83 -30.05 -0.33
C GLU A 37 14.07 -31.17 0.72
N GLY A 38 13.94 -30.88 2.01
CA GLY A 38 14.18 -31.84 3.09
C GLY A 38 15.65 -32.19 3.33
N LYS A 39 16.61 -31.41 2.77
CA LYS A 39 18.06 -31.69 2.86
C LYS A 39 18.72 -31.19 4.14
N ILE A 40 18.09 -30.28 4.88
CA ILE A 40 18.54 -29.78 6.18
C ILE A 40 17.38 -29.75 7.17
N LYS A 41 17.69 -29.84 8.47
CA LYS A 41 16.72 -29.82 9.57
C LYS A 41 16.29 -28.41 9.96
N LEU A 42 15.22 -28.33 10.76
CA LEU A 42 14.65 -27.07 11.26
C LEU A 42 15.68 -26.26 12.08
N GLU A 43 16.40 -26.93 12.95
CA GLU A 43 17.41 -26.33 13.82
C GLU A 43 18.54 -25.71 12.99
N GLU A 44 19.05 -26.44 12.00
CA GLU A 44 20.09 -25.97 11.08
C GLU A 44 19.63 -24.76 10.27
N ARG A 45 18.38 -24.80 9.73
CA ARG A 45 17.78 -23.67 9.04
C ARG A 45 17.72 -22.45 9.94
N ASN A 46 17.26 -22.59 11.19
CA ASN A 46 17.12 -21.47 12.12
C ASN A 46 18.50 -20.88 12.49
N GLU A 47 19.51 -21.70 12.70
CA GLU A 47 20.90 -21.23 12.97
C GLU A 47 21.48 -20.48 11.75
N ILE A 48 21.25 -20.96 10.53
CA ILE A 48 21.67 -20.26 9.31
C ILE A 48 20.92 -18.93 9.21
N THR A 49 19.62 -18.90 9.54
CA THR A 49 18.81 -17.69 9.52
C THR A 49 19.32 -16.64 10.50
N LYS A 50 19.68 -17.04 11.72
CA LYS A 50 20.31 -16.13 12.71
C LYS A 50 21.59 -15.50 12.17
N LYS A 51 22.42 -16.27 11.49
CA LYS A 51 23.72 -15.80 10.98
C LYS A 51 23.62 -14.96 9.73
N LEU A 52 22.73 -15.28 8.80
CA LEU A 52 22.72 -14.73 7.45
C LEU A 52 21.43 -13.99 7.08
N GLY A 53 20.31 -14.33 7.71
CA GLY A 53 18.98 -13.85 7.30
C GLY A 53 18.74 -12.37 7.60
N PHE A 54 19.33 -11.86 8.68
CA PHE A 54 19.06 -10.52 9.18
C PHE A 54 20.12 -9.47 8.81
N VAL A 55 21.20 -9.85 8.13
CA VAL A 55 22.33 -8.95 7.88
C VAL A 55 21.89 -7.66 7.21
N ASN A 56 21.22 -7.74 6.07
CA ASN A 56 20.77 -6.56 5.34
C ASN A 56 19.45 -5.97 5.87
N VAL A 57 18.61 -6.79 6.50
CA VAL A 57 17.28 -6.37 6.98
C VAL A 57 17.41 -5.43 8.17
N ILE A 58 18.21 -5.82 9.18
CA ILE A 58 18.41 -5.02 10.40
C ILE A 58 19.16 -3.74 10.07
N ASP A 59 20.21 -3.82 9.25
CA ASP A 59 21.05 -2.67 8.91
C ASP A 59 20.26 -1.59 8.13
N ALA A 60 19.35 -2.00 7.27
CA ALA A 60 18.56 -1.09 6.43
C ALA A 60 17.24 -0.64 7.05
N PHE A 61 16.76 -1.27 8.13
CA PHE A 61 15.40 -1.09 8.62
C PHE A 61 15.05 0.37 8.97
N HIS A 62 15.99 1.10 9.57
CA HIS A 62 15.80 2.49 9.98
C HIS A 62 16.31 3.51 8.96
N GLU A 63 16.77 3.05 7.79
CA GLU A 63 17.30 3.92 6.73
C GLU A 63 16.21 4.22 5.70
N VAL A 64 15.75 5.46 5.60
CA VAL A 64 14.74 5.91 4.66
C VAL A 64 15.30 7.02 3.78
N ASN A 65 15.36 6.81 2.49
CA ASN A 65 15.94 7.76 1.51
C ASN A 65 17.37 8.20 1.85
N GLY A 66 18.21 7.26 2.32
CA GLY A 66 19.59 7.52 2.72
C GLY A 66 19.75 8.31 4.03
N LYS A 67 18.71 8.36 4.84
CA LYS A 67 18.72 9.02 6.16
C LYS A 67 18.16 8.08 7.22
N THR A 68 18.84 8.02 8.35
CA THR A 68 18.34 7.29 9.52
C THR A 68 17.13 8.01 10.13
N ILE A 69 16.04 7.30 10.38
CA ILE A 69 14.87 7.87 11.06
C ILE A 69 15.18 8.20 12.53
N PRO A 70 14.67 9.33 13.07
CA PRO A 70 14.99 9.76 14.42
C PRO A 70 14.38 8.86 15.52
N LYS A 71 13.21 8.29 15.28
CA LYS A 71 12.52 7.39 16.19
C LYS A 71 12.79 5.95 15.78
N ARG A 72 13.79 5.33 16.37
CA ARG A 72 14.13 3.93 16.11
C ARG A 72 13.17 3.00 16.85
N PHE A 73 12.71 1.95 16.22
CA PHE A 73 11.82 0.94 16.79
C PHE A 73 12.59 -0.13 17.58
N PHE A 74 13.87 -0.31 17.28
CA PHE A 74 14.75 -1.21 18.00
C PHE A 74 16.18 -0.68 18.02
N ILE A 75 16.97 -1.22 18.96
CA ILE A 75 18.42 -1.06 19.04
C ILE A 75 19.04 -2.37 18.60
N ASP A 76 20.02 -2.30 17.73
CA ASP A 76 20.77 -3.46 17.26
C ASP A 76 21.80 -3.89 18.32
N GLU A 77 21.59 -5.02 18.93
CA GLU A 77 22.46 -5.63 19.93
C GLU A 77 23.00 -6.98 19.44
N ARG A 78 23.03 -7.22 18.12
CA ARG A 78 23.50 -8.49 17.56
C ARG A 78 24.93 -8.84 17.93
N LYS A 79 25.78 -7.83 18.14
CA LYS A 79 27.19 -8.02 18.54
C LYS A 79 27.33 -8.36 20.02
N ASP A 80 26.42 -7.89 20.86
CA ASP A 80 26.50 -7.99 22.31
C ASP A 80 25.65 -9.16 22.84
N SER A 81 24.36 -9.15 22.52
CA SER A 81 23.39 -10.14 23.01
C SER A 81 22.89 -11.12 21.93
N GLY A 82 23.31 -10.93 20.67
CA GLY A 82 22.85 -11.76 19.54
C GLY A 82 21.44 -11.43 19.07
N GLY A 83 20.89 -10.25 19.43
CA GLY A 83 19.50 -9.89 19.13
C GLY A 83 19.28 -8.41 18.85
N ILE A 84 18.02 -8.01 18.95
CA ILE A 84 17.59 -6.62 18.92
C ILE A 84 16.81 -6.32 20.21
N ARG A 85 16.90 -5.10 20.72
CA ARG A 85 16.10 -4.63 21.86
C ARG A 85 15.06 -3.65 21.36
N LEU A 86 13.77 -3.96 21.56
CA LEU A 86 12.67 -3.08 21.19
C LEU A 86 12.68 -1.81 22.03
N THR A 87 12.33 -0.69 21.43
CA THR A 87 12.22 0.62 22.09
C THR A 87 10.76 0.94 22.44
N ASN A 88 10.54 1.96 23.27
CA ASN A 88 9.19 2.44 23.54
C ASN A 88 8.46 2.86 22.26
N HIS A 89 9.16 3.43 21.28
CA HIS A 89 8.56 3.79 19.98
C HIS A 89 7.96 2.60 19.21
N PHE A 90 8.49 1.39 19.44
CA PHE A 90 7.88 0.17 18.88
C PHE A 90 6.55 -0.12 19.57
N TYR A 91 6.49 -0.04 20.90
CA TYR A 91 5.27 -0.30 21.66
C TYR A 91 4.20 0.77 21.42
N ASP A 92 4.60 2.04 21.26
CA ASP A 92 3.70 3.15 20.91
C ASP A 92 2.91 2.86 19.62
N LEU A 93 3.45 2.04 18.68
CA LEU A 93 2.72 1.66 17.46
C LEU A 93 1.47 0.82 17.76
N PHE A 94 1.49 0.00 18.80
CA PHE A 94 0.38 -0.87 19.16
C PHE A 94 -0.69 -0.16 19.99
N GLU A 95 -0.35 0.96 20.58
CA GLU A 95 -1.32 1.83 21.28
C GLU A 95 -2.13 2.69 20.31
N LEU A 96 -1.68 2.80 19.04
CA LEU A 96 -2.43 3.50 18.01
C LEU A 96 -3.71 2.71 17.67
N GLN A 97 -4.82 3.40 17.54
CA GLN A 97 -6.10 2.82 17.15
C GLN A 97 -6.05 2.11 15.78
N GLU A 98 -5.09 2.50 14.94
CA GLU A 98 -4.85 1.96 13.60
C GLU A 98 -3.98 0.69 13.59
N SER A 99 -3.42 0.26 14.72
CA SER A 99 -2.46 -0.85 14.79
C SER A 99 -2.99 -2.16 14.21
N GLU A 100 -4.28 -2.44 14.36
CA GLU A 100 -4.94 -3.62 13.79
C GLU A 100 -4.84 -3.70 12.26
N ASN A 101 -4.64 -2.56 11.58
CA ASN A 101 -4.57 -2.48 10.13
C ASN A 101 -3.14 -2.57 9.57
N PHE A 102 -2.10 -2.44 10.40
CA PHE A 102 -0.70 -2.45 9.94
C PHE A 102 -0.33 -3.74 9.23
N LEU A 103 -0.69 -4.87 9.79
CA LEU A 103 -0.38 -6.17 9.17
C LEU A 103 -1.05 -6.32 7.80
N ASN A 104 -2.32 -5.91 7.69
CA ASN A 104 -3.04 -5.95 6.42
C ASN A 104 -2.43 -5.02 5.36
N GLU A 105 -1.96 -3.84 5.78
CA GLU A 105 -1.29 -2.90 4.89
C GLU A 105 0.06 -3.43 4.41
N VAL A 106 0.90 -3.92 5.33
CA VAL A 106 2.22 -4.51 5.01
C VAL A 106 2.04 -5.69 4.07
N GLU A 107 1.09 -6.58 4.36
CA GLU A 107 0.77 -7.72 3.52
C GLU A 107 0.32 -7.29 2.11
N ALA A 108 -0.54 -6.27 2.01
CA ALA A 108 -0.99 -5.75 0.73
C ALA A 108 0.16 -5.18 -0.12
N ARG A 109 1.07 -4.43 0.50
CA ARG A 109 2.28 -3.90 -0.16
C ARG A 109 3.20 -5.03 -0.63
N TRP A 110 3.40 -6.02 0.24
CA TRP A 110 4.25 -7.17 -0.06
C TRP A 110 3.70 -7.99 -1.23
N ARG A 111 2.40 -8.26 -1.28
CA ARG A 111 1.75 -8.97 -2.39
C ARG A 111 1.95 -8.28 -3.74
N LEU A 112 1.94 -6.96 -3.78
CA LEU A 112 2.24 -6.20 -5.00
C LEU A 112 3.68 -6.45 -5.47
N VAL A 113 4.64 -6.48 -4.55
CA VAL A 113 6.05 -6.76 -4.84
C VAL A 113 6.25 -8.20 -5.31
N GLU A 114 5.67 -9.18 -4.60
CA GLU A 114 5.75 -10.60 -4.97
C GLU A 114 5.15 -10.87 -6.35
N THR A 115 4.04 -10.19 -6.67
CA THR A 115 3.42 -10.33 -8.00
C THR A 115 4.34 -9.82 -9.10
N ALA A 116 5.04 -8.70 -8.87
CA ALA A 116 6.05 -8.21 -9.81
C ALA A 116 7.17 -9.24 -10.03
N TRP A 117 7.67 -9.83 -8.95
CA TRP A 117 8.70 -10.90 -9.04
C TRP A 117 8.20 -12.13 -9.78
N LYS A 118 6.98 -12.57 -9.49
CA LYS A 118 6.34 -13.71 -10.17
C LYS A 118 6.18 -13.48 -11.67
N LEU A 119 5.90 -12.25 -12.06
CA LEU A 119 5.84 -11.85 -13.47
C LEU A 119 7.22 -11.64 -14.11
N GLY A 120 8.30 -11.67 -13.33
CA GLY A 120 9.64 -11.41 -13.81
C GLY A 120 9.88 -9.97 -14.27
N VAL A 121 9.09 -9.01 -13.77
CA VAL A 121 9.18 -7.59 -14.09
C VAL A 121 9.59 -6.78 -12.86
N ALA A 122 10.25 -5.65 -13.11
CA ALA A 122 10.51 -4.70 -12.01
C ALA A 122 9.20 -4.13 -11.47
N VAL A 123 9.11 -3.91 -10.16
CA VAL A 123 7.90 -3.36 -9.49
C VAL A 123 7.38 -2.10 -10.19
N LYS A 124 8.28 -1.25 -10.68
CA LYS A 124 7.95 -0.03 -11.45
C LYS A 124 7.25 -0.27 -12.79
N LEU A 125 7.25 -1.49 -13.32
CA LEU A 125 6.60 -1.83 -14.58
C LEU A 125 5.22 -2.46 -14.39
N VAL A 126 4.81 -2.68 -13.14
CA VAL A 126 3.52 -3.27 -12.81
C VAL A 126 2.45 -2.21 -12.89
N GLN A 127 1.51 -2.38 -13.82
CA GLN A 127 0.32 -1.55 -13.94
C GLN A 127 -0.83 -2.21 -13.18
N VAL A 128 -1.26 -1.57 -12.10
CA VAL A 128 -2.33 -2.08 -11.24
C VAL A 128 -3.65 -1.41 -11.64
N GLU A 129 -4.67 -2.20 -11.83
CA GLU A 129 -6.04 -1.76 -12.11
C GLU A 129 -6.97 -2.12 -10.95
N HIS A 130 -8.15 -1.52 -10.90
CA HIS A 130 -9.14 -1.74 -9.86
C HIS A 130 -10.39 -2.41 -10.42
N ASP A 131 -10.85 -3.44 -9.70
CA ASP A 131 -12.16 -4.05 -9.90
C ASP A 131 -13.15 -3.50 -8.87
N SER A 132 -14.08 -2.69 -9.29
CA SER A 132 -15.08 -2.07 -8.42
C SER A 132 -16.06 -3.07 -7.82
N VAL A 133 -16.32 -4.20 -8.48
CA VAL A 133 -17.24 -5.24 -7.99
C VAL A 133 -16.59 -6.08 -6.91
N GLY A 134 -15.37 -6.56 -7.16
CA GLY A 134 -14.63 -7.39 -6.21
C GLY A 134 -13.84 -6.57 -5.17
N GLU A 135 -13.76 -5.24 -5.30
CA GLU A 135 -12.90 -4.36 -4.50
C GLU A 135 -11.45 -4.86 -4.43
N GLN A 136 -10.95 -5.40 -5.56
CA GLN A 136 -9.61 -5.97 -5.70
C GLN A 136 -8.77 -5.13 -6.65
N PHE A 137 -7.48 -5.06 -6.34
CA PHE A 137 -6.48 -4.67 -7.34
C PHE A 137 -6.06 -5.88 -8.15
N PHE A 138 -5.87 -5.69 -9.43
CA PHE A 138 -5.43 -6.73 -10.35
C PHE A 138 -4.42 -6.20 -11.36
N ILE A 139 -3.75 -7.12 -12.01
CA ILE A 139 -2.82 -6.86 -13.10
C ILE A 139 -3.27 -7.66 -14.33
N ASN A 140 -3.39 -6.98 -15.45
CA ASN A 140 -3.64 -7.63 -16.73
C ASN A 140 -2.33 -8.20 -17.29
N THR A 141 -2.35 -9.47 -17.67
CA THR A 141 -1.23 -10.15 -18.32
C THR A 141 -1.68 -10.76 -19.65
N LYS A 142 -0.74 -11.19 -20.46
CA LYS A 142 -1.04 -11.94 -21.70
C LYS A 142 -1.81 -13.25 -21.42
N LEU A 143 -1.69 -13.81 -20.23
CA LEU A 143 -2.33 -15.05 -19.79
C LEU A 143 -3.64 -14.83 -19.03
N GLY A 144 -4.06 -13.56 -18.88
CA GLY A 144 -5.28 -13.20 -18.19
C GLY A 144 -5.06 -12.26 -17.01
N ARG A 145 -6.12 -12.10 -16.21
CA ARG A 145 -6.17 -11.21 -15.05
C ARG A 145 -5.65 -11.91 -13.80
N ILE A 146 -4.72 -11.28 -13.09
CA ILE A 146 -4.18 -11.75 -11.82
C ILE A 146 -4.65 -10.80 -10.70
N ASN A 147 -5.46 -11.30 -9.76
CA ASN A 147 -5.82 -10.54 -8.56
C ASN A 147 -4.60 -10.43 -7.64
N VAL A 148 -4.31 -9.21 -7.18
CA VAL A 148 -3.09 -8.92 -6.42
C VAL A 148 -3.40 -8.77 -4.94
N THR A 149 -4.32 -7.88 -4.60
CA THR A 149 -4.63 -7.57 -3.19
C THR A 149 -5.96 -6.84 -3.07
N SER A 150 -6.51 -6.80 -1.86
CA SER A 150 -7.65 -5.94 -1.55
C SER A 150 -7.28 -4.46 -1.75
N SER A 151 -8.10 -3.74 -2.49
CA SER A 151 -7.91 -2.30 -2.71
C SER A 151 -8.00 -1.50 -1.40
N LYS A 152 -8.86 -1.93 -0.47
CA LYS A 152 -8.98 -1.30 0.86
C LYS A 152 -7.67 -1.38 1.63
N ASN A 153 -7.05 -2.57 1.68
CA ASN A 153 -5.78 -2.76 2.39
C ASN A 153 -4.66 -1.90 1.78
N ALA A 154 -4.58 -1.85 0.45
CA ALA A 154 -3.53 -1.10 -0.23
C ALA A 154 -3.69 0.43 -0.11
N LEU A 155 -4.93 0.94 -0.05
CA LEU A 155 -5.22 2.37 0.08
C LEU A 155 -5.14 2.87 1.53
N ASN A 156 -5.26 1.99 2.52
CA ASN A 156 -5.33 2.38 3.93
C ASN A 156 -4.02 2.97 4.48
N GLY A 157 -2.89 2.71 3.85
CA GLY A 157 -1.59 3.16 4.33
C GLY A 157 -1.43 4.67 4.51
N TYR A 158 -2.05 5.45 3.65
CA TYR A 158 -2.11 6.90 3.82
C TYR A 158 -3.23 7.32 4.77
N GLN A 159 -4.40 6.67 4.69
CA GLN A 159 -5.60 7.08 5.39
C GLN A 159 -5.66 6.64 6.86
N LYS A 160 -4.83 5.65 7.26
CA LYS A 160 -4.71 5.18 8.65
C LYS A 160 -6.08 4.98 9.32
N SER A 161 -6.94 4.19 8.66
CA SER A 161 -8.31 3.90 9.12
C SER A 161 -9.18 5.15 9.32
N LYS A 162 -8.93 6.21 8.53
CA LYS A 162 -9.77 7.42 8.54
C LYS A 162 -10.44 7.64 7.19
N CYS A 163 -11.69 8.07 7.22
CA CYS A 163 -12.40 8.49 6.04
C CYS A 163 -11.66 9.61 5.32
N PHE A 164 -11.41 9.45 4.02
CA PHE A 164 -10.71 10.46 3.23
C PHE A 164 -11.36 11.85 3.32
N PHE A 165 -12.67 11.90 3.44
CA PHE A 165 -13.42 13.15 3.40
C PHE A 165 -13.55 13.81 4.77
N CYS A 166 -14.11 13.11 5.77
CA CYS A 166 -14.45 13.69 7.08
C CYS A 166 -13.50 13.30 8.22
N PHE A 167 -12.52 12.44 7.98
CA PHE A 167 -11.58 11.91 9.00
C PHE A 167 -12.21 11.08 10.14
N ASP A 168 -13.51 10.75 10.06
CA ASP A 168 -14.10 9.80 11.00
C ASP A 168 -13.41 8.43 10.86
N TYR A 169 -13.38 7.65 11.93
CA TYR A 169 -12.82 6.31 11.93
C TYR A 169 -13.59 5.39 10.97
N ILE A 170 -12.86 4.64 10.18
CA ILE A 170 -13.36 3.59 9.28
C ILE A 170 -12.58 2.30 9.50
N SER A 171 -13.19 1.17 9.20
CA SER A 171 -12.55 -0.14 9.24
C SER A 171 -12.44 -0.75 7.85
N ILE A 172 -11.33 -1.46 7.59
CA ILE A 172 -11.17 -2.32 6.40
C ILE A 172 -11.53 -3.78 6.70
N VAL A 173 -11.80 -4.11 7.97
CA VAL A 173 -12.14 -5.47 8.41
C VAL A 173 -13.56 -5.81 8.01
N LYS A 174 -13.75 -6.92 7.33
CA LYS A 174 -15.08 -7.43 6.94
C LYS A 174 -15.97 -7.59 8.18
N ARG A 175 -17.27 -7.29 8.01
CA ARG A 175 -18.30 -7.34 9.07
C ARG A 175 -18.20 -6.24 10.16
N SER A 176 -17.25 -5.31 10.07
CA SER A 176 -17.25 -4.13 10.95
C SER A 176 -18.43 -3.22 10.66
N LEU A 177 -19.06 -2.66 11.70
CA LEU A 177 -20.12 -1.64 11.58
C LEU A 177 -19.61 -0.36 10.89
N LYS A 178 -18.32 -0.08 11.00
CA LYS A 178 -17.61 1.05 10.37
C LYS A 178 -16.89 0.67 9.06
N LEU A 179 -17.29 -0.44 8.42
CA LEU A 179 -16.67 -0.89 7.19
C LEU A 179 -16.70 0.22 6.13
N CYS A 180 -15.52 0.57 5.60
CA CYS A 180 -15.39 1.58 4.55
C CYS A 180 -15.80 1.04 3.17
N ASN A 181 -16.07 1.97 2.27
CA ASN A 181 -16.21 1.73 0.84
C ASN A 181 -14.99 2.30 0.09
N VAL A 182 -14.63 1.67 -1.02
CA VAL A 182 -13.76 2.31 -2.02
C VAL A 182 -14.66 3.23 -2.84
N ASP A 183 -14.35 4.51 -2.86
CA ASP A 183 -15.10 5.53 -3.56
C ASP A 183 -14.23 6.22 -4.61
N HIS A 184 -14.86 6.66 -5.70
CA HIS A 184 -14.24 7.49 -6.71
C HIS A 184 -14.28 8.96 -6.28
N PHE A 185 -13.15 9.62 -6.13
CA PHE A 185 -13.12 11.05 -5.81
C PHE A 185 -13.87 11.88 -6.87
N PHE A 186 -13.48 11.76 -8.13
CA PHE A 186 -14.31 12.20 -9.26
C PHE A 186 -15.28 11.08 -9.58
N PRO A 187 -16.60 11.37 -9.59
CA PRO A 187 -17.63 10.34 -9.69
C PRO A 187 -17.54 9.45 -10.93
N ASP A 188 -17.97 8.22 -10.77
CA ASP A 188 -18.06 7.22 -11.85
C ASP A 188 -18.88 7.70 -13.06
N THR A 189 -19.87 8.56 -12.82
CA THR A 189 -20.69 9.17 -13.89
C THR A 189 -19.88 10.03 -14.87
N LEU A 190 -18.62 10.35 -14.55
CA LEU A 190 -17.69 11.06 -15.44
C LEU A 190 -16.95 10.12 -16.40
N LYS A 191 -17.18 8.81 -16.36
CA LYS A 191 -16.63 7.87 -17.34
C LYS A 191 -17.11 8.20 -18.73
N SER A 192 -16.30 8.93 -19.48
CA SER A 192 -16.55 9.29 -20.87
C SER A 192 -15.23 9.54 -21.58
N LYS A 193 -15.25 9.46 -22.92
CA LYS A 193 -14.05 9.73 -23.74
C LYS A 193 -13.49 11.15 -23.56
N ASP A 194 -14.34 12.10 -23.14
CA ASP A 194 -13.96 13.50 -22.98
C ASP A 194 -13.46 13.85 -21.57
N PHE A 195 -13.47 12.90 -20.62
CA PHE A 195 -12.87 13.14 -19.31
C PHE A 195 -11.37 12.87 -19.37
N PRO A 196 -10.52 13.80 -18.89
CA PRO A 196 -9.07 13.72 -19.10
C PRO A 196 -8.38 12.53 -18.42
N GLY A 197 -9.01 11.93 -17.41
CA GLY A 197 -8.42 10.86 -16.61
C GLY A 197 -9.21 9.55 -16.68
N TYR A 198 -8.49 8.44 -16.48
CA TYR A 198 -9.12 7.14 -16.26
C TYR A 198 -9.78 7.13 -14.88
N VAL A 199 -11.13 7.17 -14.84
CA VAL A 199 -11.91 7.36 -13.61
C VAL A 199 -11.69 6.23 -12.59
N ASP A 200 -11.52 4.98 -13.05
CA ASP A 200 -11.19 3.83 -12.19
C ASP A 200 -9.70 3.76 -11.80
N GLY A 201 -8.91 4.77 -12.20
CA GLY A 201 -7.50 4.84 -11.84
C GLY A 201 -7.28 4.99 -10.35
N ILE A 202 -6.21 4.36 -9.84
CA ILE A 202 -5.85 4.37 -8.41
C ILE A 202 -5.71 5.80 -7.86
N TRP A 203 -5.27 6.73 -8.71
CA TRP A 203 -5.15 8.16 -8.37
C TRP A 203 -6.48 8.78 -7.92
N ASN A 204 -7.60 8.23 -8.36
CA ASN A 204 -8.97 8.70 -8.11
C ASN A 204 -9.71 7.94 -7.02
N LEU A 205 -9.17 6.83 -6.51
CA LEU A 205 -9.81 5.96 -5.53
C LEU A 205 -9.44 6.37 -4.11
N VAL A 206 -10.43 6.42 -3.21
CA VAL A 206 -10.26 6.76 -1.79
C VAL A 206 -11.10 5.83 -0.92
N LEU A 207 -10.74 5.69 0.37
CA LEU A 207 -11.59 5.01 1.34
C LEU A 207 -12.51 6.03 2.01
N ALA A 208 -13.80 5.78 1.97
CA ALA A 208 -14.82 6.65 2.52
C ALA A 208 -15.74 5.91 3.51
N CYS A 209 -16.21 6.60 4.53
CA CYS A 209 -17.31 6.10 5.36
C CYS A 209 -18.60 6.09 4.54
N LYS A 210 -19.57 5.28 4.98
CA LYS A 210 -20.85 5.12 4.30
C LYS A 210 -21.60 6.45 4.16
N GLU A 211 -21.53 7.28 5.19
CA GLU A 211 -22.20 8.59 5.25
C GLU A 211 -21.64 9.54 4.18
N CYS A 212 -20.31 9.68 4.09
CA CYS A 212 -19.69 10.55 3.07
C CYS A 212 -19.90 10.02 1.65
N ASN A 213 -19.91 8.70 1.46
CA ASN A 213 -20.10 8.12 0.13
C ASN A 213 -21.56 8.22 -0.33
N ARG A 214 -22.52 7.64 0.43
CA ARG A 214 -23.92 7.46 0.03
C ARG A 214 -24.92 7.76 1.13
N GLY A 215 -24.54 8.39 2.25
CA GLY A 215 -25.45 8.81 3.31
C GLY A 215 -26.26 10.05 2.91
N GLU A 216 -27.20 10.44 3.75
CA GLU A 216 -27.92 11.69 3.59
C GLU A 216 -26.92 12.87 3.53
N GLY A 217 -27.01 13.70 2.50
CA GLY A 217 -26.00 14.74 2.26
C GLY A 217 -24.64 14.24 1.73
N GLY A 218 -24.49 12.95 1.47
CA GLY A 218 -23.24 12.36 0.94
C GLY A 218 -22.83 12.89 -0.43
N LYS A 219 -21.62 12.49 -0.83
CA LYS A 219 -20.99 12.95 -2.08
C LYS A 219 -21.77 12.51 -3.33
N PHE A 220 -22.15 11.23 -3.40
CA PHE A 220 -22.74 10.64 -4.60
C PHE A 220 -22.01 11.03 -5.90
N ALA A 221 -22.73 11.58 -6.87
CA ALA A 221 -22.19 12.06 -8.16
C ALA A 221 -21.83 13.57 -8.15
N LYS A 222 -21.58 14.17 -6.99
CA LYS A 222 -21.21 15.59 -6.88
C LYS A 222 -19.69 15.78 -7.01
N VAL A 223 -19.24 16.96 -7.41
CA VAL A 223 -17.82 17.33 -7.48
C VAL A 223 -17.33 17.74 -6.10
N PRO A 224 -16.30 17.09 -5.52
CA PRO A 224 -15.73 17.54 -4.26
C PRO A 224 -15.12 18.95 -4.35
N SER A 225 -15.08 19.64 -3.21
CA SER A 225 -14.52 21.00 -3.11
C SER A 225 -13.04 21.07 -3.46
N LEU A 226 -12.52 22.27 -3.69
CA LEU A 226 -11.08 22.50 -3.91
C LEU A 226 -10.22 22.06 -2.72
N LYS A 227 -10.71 22.23 -1.49
CA LYS A 227 -10.05 21.75 -0.27
C LYS A 227 -9.86 20.23 -0.30
N LEU A 228 -10.86 19.49 -0.75
CA LEU A 228 -10.78 18.05 -0.91
C LEU A 228 -9.88 17.65 -2.09
N LEU A 229 -9.87 18.43 -3.18
CA LEU A 229 -8.95 18.22 -4.30
C LEU A 229 -7.48 18.37 -3.87
N GLU A 230 -7.17 19.39 -3.07
CA GLU A 230 -5.84 19.58 -2.52
C GLU A 230 -5.41 18.37 -1.66
N ARG A 231 -6.35 17.81 -0.87
CA ARG A 231 -6.12 16.59 -0.10
C ARG A 231 -5.82 15.39 -0.99
N LEU A 232 -6.56 15.22 -2.10
CA LEU A 232 -6.29 14.18 -3.08
C LEU A 232 -4.90 14.34 -3.70
N TYR A 233 -4.52 15.56 -4.04
CA TYR A 233 -3.19 15.87 -4.54
C TYR A 233 -2.11 15.47 -3.53
N LYS A 234 -2.23 15.90 -2.26
CA LYS A 234 -1.28 15.54 -1.19
C LYS A 234 -1.15 14.02 -1.02
N ARG A 235 -2.27 13.28 -1.06
CA ARG A 235 -2.27 11.83 -0.98
C ARG A 235 -1.53 11.18 -2.16
N ASN A 236 -1.78 11.64 -3.39
CA ASN A 236 -1.12 11.11 -4.57
C ASN A 236 0.38 11.39 -4.55
N GLU A 237 0.79 12.61 -4.15
CA GLU A 237 2.20 12.95 -3.99
C GLU A 237 2.89 12.14 -2.89
N TYR A 238 2.19 11.81 -1.80
CA TYR A 238 2.70 10.89 -0.78
C TYR A 238 3.03 9.52 -1.40
N PHE A 239 2.13 8.92 -2.17
CA PHE A 239 2.41 7.65 -2.84
C PHE A 239 3.55 7.76 -3.86
N CYS A 240 3.64 8.86 -4.58
CA CYS A 240 4.71 9.08 -5.56
C CYS A 240 6.10 9.26 -4.90
N SER A 241 6.16 9.85 -3.70
CA SER A 241 7.42 10.15 -3.01
C SER A 241 7.90 9.05 -2.06
N SER A 242 7.01 8.16 -1.60
CA SER A 242 7.28 7.19 -0.52
C SER A 242 7.69 5.80 -1.00
N HIS A 243 8.15 5.60 -2.23
CA HIS A 243 8.46 4.27 -2.79
C HIS A 243 7.33 3.23 -2.64
N HIS A 244 6.08 3.70 -2.54
CA HIS A 244 4.93 2.83 -2.46
C HIS A 244 4.77 2.00 -3.75
N PRO A 245 4.37 0.71 -3.71
CA PRO A 245 4.22 -0.11 -4.92
C PRO A 245 3.23 0.45 -5.95
N LEU A 246 2.26 1.27 -5.53
CA LEU A 246 1.31 1.95 -6.44
C LEU A 246 1.88 3.21 -7.11
N ARG A 247 3.09 3.65 -6.72
CA ARG A 247 3.74 4.86 -7.24
C ARG A 247 3.75 4.90 -8.76
N GLU A 248 4.30 3.87 -9.38
CA GLU A 248 4.50 3.85 -10.84
C GLU A 248 3.14 3.83 -11.58
N THR A 249 2.15 3.14 -11.03
CA THR A 249 0.79 3.17 -11.59
C THR A 249 0.19 4.58 -11.53
N ILE A 250 0.29 5.28 -10.38
CA ILE A 250 -0.21 6.64 -10.25
C ILE A 250 0.53 7.58 -11.19
N MET A 251 1.86 7.50 -11.27
CA MET A 251 2.67 8.34 -12.17
C MET A 251 2.33 8.09 -13.65
N SER A 252 2.12 6.84 -14.05
CA SER A 252 1.71 6.52 -15.43
C SER A 252 0.34 7.07 -15.80
N GLN A 253 -0.58 7.12 -14.83
CA GLN A 253 -1.95 7.60 -15.02
C GLN A 253 -2.08 9.13 -14.96
N THR A 254 -1.18 9.82 -14.26
CA THR A 254 -1.34 11.25 -13.94
C THR A 254 -0.19 12.15 -14.42
N GLY A 255 0.99 11.58 -14.67
CA GLY A 255 2.19 12.29 -15.14
C GLY A 255 3.43 11.97 -14.31
N GLN A 256 4.58 11.99 -14.98
CA GLN A 256 5.87 11.61 -14.38
C GLN A 256 6.41 12.68 -13.44
N THR A 257 6.17 13.97 -13.73
CA THR A 257 6.63 15.08 -12.90
C THR A 257 5.51 15.65 -12.03
N LYS A 258 5.87 16.33 -10.97
CA LYS A 258 4.93 17.01 -10.07
C LYS A 258 4.06 18.02 -10.83
N GLU A 259 4.65 18.77 -11.75
CA GLU A 259 3.98 19.77 -12.58
C GLU A 259 2.95 19.12 -13.51
N GLN A 260 3.30 17.97 -14.11
CA GLN A 260 2.38 17.21 -14.95
C GLN A 260 1.17 16.71 -14.14
N ARG A 261 1.41 16.17 -12.95
CA ARG A 261 0.34 15.66 -12.06
C ARG A 261 -0.57 16.79 -11.57
N THR A 262 -0.01 17.95 -11.24
CA THR A 262 -0.79 19.13 -10.88
C THR A 262 -1.69 19.59 -12.03
N LYS A 263 -1.13 19.73 -13.24
CA LYS A 263 -1.88 20.09 -14.45
C LYS A 263 -2.97 19.06 -14.79
N PHE A 264 -2.67 17.78 -14.61
CA PHE A 264 -3.63 16.72 -14.83
C PHE A 264 -4.85 16.85 -13.90
N LEU A 265 -4.63 16.96 -12.57
CA LEU A 265 -5.71 17.12 -11.60
C LEU A 265 -6.54 18.37 -11.86
N GLN A 266 -5.89 19.49 -12.23
CA GLN A 266 -6.58 20.72 -12.59
C GLN A 266 -7.49 20.54 -13.81
N LYS A 267 -7.01 19.84 -14.85
CA LYS A 267 -7.82 19.52 -16.04
C LYS A 267 -9.01 18.64 -15.67
N CYS A 268 -8.80 17.60 -14.84
CA CYS A 268 -9.88 16.73 -14.36
C CYS A 268 -10.94 17.53 -13.59
N TYR A 269 -10.51 18.42 -12.67
CA TYR A 269 -11.40 19.24 -11.89
C TYR A 269 -12.24 20.19 -12.77
N ASN A 270 -11.59 20.87 -13.69
CA ASN A 270 -12.26 21.80 -14.61
C ASN A 270 -13.27 21.05 -15.50
N SER A 271 -12.92 19.85 -15.97
CA SER A 271 -13.83 19.01 -16.76
C SER A 271 -15.02 18.54 -15.93
N ALA A 272 -14.78 18.09 -14.68
CA ALA A 272 -15.84 17.68 -13.77
C ALA A 272 -16.83 18.83 -13.49
N LYS A 273 -16.31 20.04 -13.22
CA LYS A 273 -17.13 21.24 -12.98
C LYS A 273 -17.98 21.67 -14.18
N LYS A 274 -17.53 21.40 -15.41
CA LYS A 274 -18.32 21.66 -16.62
C LYS A 274 -19.47 20.68 -16.79
N LYS A 275 -19.30 19.42 -16.31
CA LYS A 275 -20.26 18.34 -16.51
C LYS A 275 -21.23 18.17 -15.34
N LEU A 276 -20.82 18.50 -14.13
CA LEU A 276 -21.59 18.30 -12.90
C LEU A 276 -21.85 19.64 -12.22
N ILE A 277 -23.11 19.97 -12.03
CA ILE A 277 -23.55 21.26 -11.50
C ILE A 277 -23.31 21.37 -9.99
N HIS A 278 -23.43 20.24 -9.27
CA HIS A 278 -23.41 20.23 -7.80
C HIS A 278 -21.99 20.05 -7.25
N ASN A 279 -21.60 20.95 -6.38
CA ASN A 279 -20.41 20.80 -5.54
C ASN A 279 -20.77 20.13 -4.23
N TRP A 280 -19.75 19.51 -3.63
CA TRP A 280 -19.88 18.86 -2.34
C TRP A 280 -18.67 19.15 -1.46
N ASP A 281 -18.94 19.42 -0.20
CA ASP A 281 -17.95 19.54 0.85
C ASP A 281 -18.47 18.86 2.11
N VAL A 282 -17.60 18.65 3.08
CA VAL A 282 -17.95 18.06 4.35
C VAL A 282 -17.05 18.61 5.46
N GLU A 283 -17.65 18.88 6.61
CA GLU A 283 -16.89 19.28 7.79
C GLU A 283 -16.14 18.08 8.39
N PRO A 284 -14.88 18.26 8.78
CA PRO A 284 -14.11 17.22 9.47
C PRO A 284 -14.80 16.81 10.78
N LYS A 285 -14.97 15.50 10.98
CA LYS A 285 -15.45 14.91 12.23
C LYS A 285 -14.31 14.42 13.12
N GLY A 286 -13.12 14.30 12.55
CA GLY A 286 -11.90 13.88 13.22
C GLY A 286 -10.69 14.73 12.86
N THR A 287 -9.55 14.43 13.46
CA THR A 287 -8.28 15.10 13.12
C THR A 287 -7.67 14.53 11.85
N SER A 288 -7.07 15.41 11.03
CA SER A 288 -6.27 14.97 9.87
C SER A 288 -5.10 14.08 10.32
N THR A 289 -4.76 13.13 9.49
CA THR A 289 -3.55 12.29 9.67
C THR A 289 -2.30 13.06 9.37
#